data_5fcde94e8ae81eec2b2ba6cf41879b76
#
_entry.id   5fcde94e8ae81eec2b2ba6cf41879b76
#
_cell.length_a   1.000
_cell.length_b   1.000
_cell.length_c   1.000
_cell.angle_alpha   90.00
_cell.angle_beta   90.00
_cell.angle_gamma   90.00
#
_symmetry.space_group_name_H-M   'P 1'
#
loop_
_entity.id
_entity.type
_entity.pdbx_description
1 polymer ?
#
loop_
_entity_poly.entity_id
_entity_poly.type
_entity_poly.pdbx_seq_one_letter_code
_entity_poly.pdbx_strand_id
1 'polypeptide(L)'
;MRSFGNKIPRGAWLLMVALAAVLSGCAASSLNNMWREPTYDAPDMKNVLVVALRPDPVRRRLWEDAFVRALKSRGTNATPSYSMWANAAPDTQQVIEAIRANGYDGVVVNSRLADGVETSWVPGYSRREAVTRQNPWTGAYYTAWHDVEVPARTETQTVANFQTDVWSTGPGGRMVWSGSDRTTNNVDADFINNRVLKVWVPEIAKSGIFPPAPKK
;
A
#
# COMPACT_ATOMS: atom_id res chain seq x y z
N MET A 1 -0.93 59.85 7.24
CA MET A 1 -1.03 58.40 7.02
C MET A 1 0.32 57.89 6.50
N ARG A 2 1.13 57.22 7.33
CA ARG A 2 2.43 56.64 6.93
C ARG A 2 2.21 55.18 6.63
N SER A 3 2.40 54.80 5.34
CA SER A 3 2.37 53.40 4.89
C SER A 3 3.66 52.71 5.32
N PHE A 4 3.58 51.71 6.19
CA PHE A 4 4.67 50.81 6.52
C PHE A 4 4.74 49.70 5.48
N GLY A 5 5.54 49.90 4.45
CA GLY A 5 5.90 48.83 3.52
C GLY A 5 6.84 47.85 4.18
N ASN A 6 6.33 46.71 4.61
CA ASN A 6 7.11 45.62 5.21
C ASN A 6 7.86 44.86 4.09
N LYS A 7 9.12 45.25 3.84
CA LYS A 7 10.02 44.59 2.89
C LYS A 7 10.60 43.34 3.58
N ILE A 8 10.03 42.17 3.31
CA ILE A 8 10.61 40.91 3.74
C ILE A 8 12.00 40.77 3.09
N PRO A 9 13.09 40.59 3.86
CA PRO A 9 14.44 40.48 3.31
C PRO A 9 14.53 39.20 2.45
N ARG A 10 15.17 39.31 1.28
CA ARG A 10 15.33 38.20 0.32
C ARG A 10 15.90 36.94 0.93
N GLY A 11 16.68 37.03 2.01
CA GLY A 11 17.20 35.90 2.77
C GLY A 11 16.13 35.09 3.53
N ALA A 12 15.06 35.73 4.00
CA ALA A 12 13.96 35.05 4.69
C ALA A 12 13.11 34.17 3.73
N TRP A 13 13.01 34.60 2.47
CA TRP A 13 12.34 33.82 1.42
C TRP A 13 13.09 32.53 1.06
N LEU A 14 14.43 32.62 0.99
CA LEU A 14 15.30 31.45 0.73
C LEU A 14 15.26 30.45 1.90
N LEU A 15 15.19 30.92 3.14
CA LEU A 15 15.03 30.05 4.31
C LEU A 15 13.66 29.38 4.39
N MET A 16 12.56 30.06 4.01
CA MET A 16 11.23 29.44 3.93
C MET A 16 11.13 28.38 2.85
N VAL A 17 11.74 28.61 1.68
CA VAL A 17 11.75 27.63 0.58
C VAL A 17 12.60 26.42 0.96
N ALA A 18 13.73 26.61 1.63
CA ALA A 18 14.56 25.50 2.12
C ALA A 18 13.86 24.68 3.22
N LEU A 19 13.14 25.34 4.12
CA LEU A 19 12.37 24.67 5.18
C LEU A 19 11.18 23.88 4.63
N ALA A 20 10.50 24.39 3.58
CA ALA A 20 9.41 23.69 2.91
C ALA A 20 9.90 22.44 2.14
N ALA A 21 11.12 22.44 1.62
CA ALA A 21 11.72 21.29 0.94
C ALA A 21 12.06 20.12 1.89
N VAL A 22 12.34 20.41 3.16
CA VAL A 22 12.68 19.38 4.18
C VAL A 22 11.43 18.67 4.70
N LEU A 23 10.25 19.29 4.64
CA LEU A 23 8.98 18.72 5.11
C LEU A 23 8.33 17.76 4.12
N SER A 24 8.84 17.62 2.88
CA SER A 24 8.27 16.76 1.84
C SER A 24 8.72 15.28 1.92
N GLY A 25 9.45 14.87 2.94
CA GLY A 25 10.28 13.67 2.94
C GLY A 25 9.83 12.47 3.77
N CYS A 26 8.63 12.41 4.33
CA CYS A 26 8.20 11.23 5.08
C CYS A 26 6.82 10.73 4.64
N ALA A 27 6.73 10.17 3.43
CA ALA A 27 5.74 9.14 3.19
C ALA A 27 6.25 7.88 3.91
N ALA A 28 5.83 7.66 5.14
CA ALA A 28 6.16 6.46 5.88
C ALA A 28 5.71 5.26 5.06
N SER A 29 6.66 4.41 4.68
CA SER A 29 6.38 3.08 4.15
C SER A 29 5.54 2.35 5.18
N SER A 30 4.42 1.81 4.75
CA SER A 30 3.51 1.10 5.62
C SER A 30 3.60 -0.42 5.47
N LEU A 31 4.68 -0.94 4.92
CA LEU A 31 4.99 -2.36 4.97
C LEU A 31 5.45 -2.73 6.37
N ASN A 32 4.89 -3.82 6.90
CA ASN A 32 5.15 -4.20 8.29
C ASN A 32 6.51 -4.89 8.47
N ASN A 33 6.86 -5.76 7.53
CA ASN A 33 8.13 -6.48 7.53
C ASN A 33 8.71 -6.42 6.13
N MET A 34 10.01 -6.14 6.04
CA MET A 34 10.75 -6.15 4.79
C MET A 34 12.10 -6.82 4.99
N TRP A 35 12.48 -7.63 4.03
CA TRP A 35 13.78 -8.27 3.96
C TRP A 35 14.35 -8.14 2.55
N ARG A 36 15.64 -7.89 2.45
CA ARG A 36 16.41 -7.89 1.20
C ARG A 36 17.63 -8.78 1.37
N GLU A 37 17.95 -9.56 0.35
CA GLU A 37 19.17 -10.36 0.32
C GLU A 37 20.41 -9.45 0.36
N PRO A 38 21.22 -9.49 1.43
CA PRO A 38 22.34 -8.56 1.60
C PRO A 38 23.40 -8.67 0.50
N THR A 39 23.58 -9.87 -0.05
CA THR A 39 24.59 -10.17 -1.08
C THR A 39 24.08 -10.00 -2.50
N TYR A 40 22.86 -9.50 -2.68
CA TYR A 40 22.31 -9.27 -4.02
C TYR A 40 22.85 -7.97 -4.60
N ASP A 41 23.72 -8.08 -5.59
CA ASP A 41 24.36 -6.98 -6.32
C ASP A 41 24.23 -7.20 -7.84
N ALA A 42 23.09 -7.66 -8.28
CA ALA A 42 22.80 -7.81 -9.71
C ALA A 42 22.20 -6.52 -10.27
N PRO A 43 22.29 -6.29 -11.59
CA PRO A 43 21.65 -5.16 -12.24
C PRO A 43 20.13 -5.22 -12.06
N ASP A 44 19.49 -4.06 -12.21
CA ASP A 44 18.03 -3.92 -12.16
C ASP A 44 17.34 -4.95 -13.08
N MET A 45 16.29 -5.58 -12.54
CA MET A 45 15.46 -6.51 -13.30
C MET A 45 14.69 -5.78 -14.41
N LYS A 46 14.77 -6.30 -15.63
CA LYS A 46 14.18 -5.67 -16.82
C LYS A 46 13.05 -6.44 -17.45
N ASN A 47 12.99 -7.76 -17.24
CA ASN A 47 11.96 -8.64 -17.80
C ASN A 47 11.40 -9.57 -16.73
N VAL A 48 10.22 -9.25 -16.21
CA VAL A 48 9.69 -9.84 -14.97
C VAL A 48 8.36 -10.54 -15.22
N LEU A 49 8.22 -11.75 -14.70
CA LEU A 49 6.94 -12.45 -14.59
C LEU A 49 6.25 -12.05 -13.29
N VAL A 50 4.98 -11.68 -13.37
CA VAL A 50 4.15 -11.35 -12.20
C VAL A 50 3.14 -12.45 -11.95
N VAL A 51 3.13 -13.01 -10.76
CA VAL A 51 2.24 -14.10 -10.33
C VAL A 51 1.51 -13.67 -9.07
N ALA A 52 0.18 -13.64 -9.10
CA ALA A 52 -0.63 -13.46 -7.90
C ALA A 52 -1.31 -14.78 -7.52
N LEU A 53 -0.97 -15.30 -6.35
CA LEU A 53 -1.54 -16.55 -5.84
C LEU A 53 -2.90 -16.26 -5.22
N ARG A 54 -3.95 -16.32 -6.05
CA ARG A 54 -5.35 -16.11 -5.67
C ARG A 54 -6.24 -17.19 -6.25
N PRO A 55 -7.16 -17.78 -5.46
CA PRO A 55 -8.16 -18.72 -5.98
C PRO A 55 -9.14 -18.06 -6.95
N ASP A 56 -9.53 -16.80 -6.67
CA ASP A 56 -10.44 -16.04 -7.51
C ASP A 56 -9.70 -15.44 -8.72
N PRO A 57 -10.07 -15.83 -9.96
CA PRO A 57 -9.40 -15.34 -11.18
C PRO A 57 -9.51 -13.83 -11.38
N VAL A 58 -10.60 -13.20 -10.94
CA VAL A 58 -10.79 -11.74 -11.07
C VAL A 58 -9.81 -11.02 -10.14
N ARG A 59 -9.74 -11.43 -8.88
CA ARG A 59 -8.79 -10.86 -7.91
C ARG A 59 -7.35 -11.10 -8.33
N ARG A 60 -7.04 -12.26 -8.88
CA ARG A 60 -5.72 -12.57 -9.44
C ARG A 60 -5.32 -11.55 -10.50
N ARG A 61 -6.19 -11.32 -11.50
CA ARG A 61 -5.94 -10.33 -12.57
C ARG A 61 -5.76 -8.91 -12.02
N LEU A 62 -6.58 -8.48 -11.08
CA LEU A 62 -6.45 -7.15 -10.48
C LEU A 62 -5.06 -6.92 -9.86
N TRP A 63 -4.54 -7.90 -9.12
CA TRP A 63 -3.21 -7.82 -8.53
C TRP A 63 -2.11 -7.85 -9.58
N GLU A 64 -2.15 -8.80 -10.50
CA GLU A 64 -1.14 -8.91 -11.56
C GLU A 64 -1.10 -7.66 -12.43
N ASP A 65 -2.25 -7.13 -12.85
CA ASP A 65 -2.35 -5.89 -13.64
C ASP A 65 -1.81 -4.67 -12.90
N ALA A 66 -2.05 -4.57 -11.61
CA ALA A 66 -1.54 -3.48 -10.79
C ALA A 66 0.00 -3.49 -10.74
N PHE A 67 0.61 -4.67 -10.48
CA PHE A 67 2.06 -4.82 -10.52
C PHE A 67 2.64 -4.57 -11.91
N VAL A 68 2.04 -5.11 -12.95
CA VAL A 68 2.48 -4.92 -14.34
C VAL A 68 2.48 -3.43 -14.71
N ARG A 69 1.40 -2.69 -14.40
CA ARG A 69 1.34 -1.24 -14.66
C ARG A 69 2.44 -0.49 -13.88
N ALA A 70 2.60 -0.81 -12.61
CA ALA A 70 3.57 -0.12 -11.76
C ALA A 70 5.02 -0.39 -12.20
N LEU A 71 5.34 -1.62 -12.60
CA LEU A 71 6.66 -1.99 -13.12
C LEU A 71 6.94 -1.36 -14.48
N LYS A 72 5.98 -1.41 -15.41
CA LYS A 72 6.10 -0.78 -16.73
C LYS A 72 6.29 0.72 -16.64
N SER A 73 5.65 1.40 -15.71
CA SER A 73 5.86 2.83 -15.48
C SER A 73 7.29 3.19 -15.05
N ARG A 74 8.09 2.21 -14.65
CA ARG A 74 9.50 2.34 -14.28
C ARG A 74 10.46 1.82 -15.34
N GLY A 75 9.95 1.38 -16.49
CA GLY A 75 10.77 0.86 -17.58
C GLY A 75 11.11 -0.63 -17.45
N THR A 76 10.51 -1.35 -16.50
CA THR A 76 10.62 -2.80 -16.40
C THR A 76 9.54 -3.44 -17.28
N ASN A 77 9.93 -4.31 -18.22
CA ASN A 77 8.98 -5.14 -18.95
C ASN A 77 8.38 -6.17 -17.98
N ALA A 78 7.07 -6.19 -17.86
CA ALA A 78 6.39 -7.09 -16.94
C ALA A 78 5.24 -7.81 -17.64
N THR A 79 5.15 -9.11 -17.41
CA THR A 79 4.14 -10.00 -18.01
C THR A 79 3.28 -10.60 -16.90
N PRO A 80 1.94 -10.48 -16.97
CA PRO A 80 1.07 -11.11 -15.99
C PRO A 80 0.95 -12.61 -16.28
N SER A 81 0.98 -13.44 -15.25
CA SER A 81 0.95 -14.89 -15.38
C SER A 81 -0.37 -15.41 -15.96
N TYR A 82 -1.47 -14.70 -15.75
CA TYR A 82 -2.77 -15.09 -16.32
C TYR A 82 -2.81 -15.06 -17.84
N SER A 83 -1.88 -14.34 -18.51
CA SER A 83 -1.78 -14.35 -19.97
C SER A 83 -1.36 -15.70 -20.51
N MET A 84 -0.65 -16.53 -19.73
CA MET A 84 -0.24 -17.88 -20.05
C MET A 84 -1.14 -18.93 -19.41
N TRP A 85 -1.58 -18.66 -18.18
CA TRP A 85 -2.43 -19.58 -17.39
C TRP A 85 -3.70 -18.88 -16.92
N ALA A 86 -4.69 -18.80 -17.81
CA ALA A 86 -5.90 -17.98 -17.60
C ALA A 86 -6.77 -18.47 -16.42
N ASN A 87 -6.83 -19.78 -16.18
CA ASN A 87 -7.81 -20.40 -15.27
C ASN A 87 -7.29 -20.59 -13.84
N ALA A 88 -5.99 -20.81 -13.67
CA ALA A 88 -5.39 -21.06 -12.36
C ALA A 88 -4.00 -20.41 -12.27
N ALA A 89 -3.54 -20.13 -11.06
CA ALA A 89 -2.17 -19.73 -10.86
C ALA A 89 -1.22 -20.89 -11.25
N PRO A 90 -0.05 -20.57 -11.85
CA PRO A 90 0.91 -21.59 -12.25
C PRO A 90 1.52 -22.27 -11.02
N ASP A 91 1.90 -23.51 -11.19
CA ASP A 91 2.77 -24.22 -10.26
C ASP A 91 4.25 -23.83 -10.47
N THR A 92 5.11 -24.30 -9.58
CA THR A 92 6.54 -24.01 -9.62
C THR A 92 7.20 -24.49 -10.92
N GLN A 93 6.83 -25.66 -11.43
CA GLN A 93 7.41 -26.21 -12.65
C GLN A 93 7.05 -25.38 -13.88
N GLN A 94 5.79 -24.97 -13.99
CA GLN A 94 5.31 -24.09 -15.05
C GLN A 94 6.03 -22.73 -15.03
N VAL A 95 6.26 -22.16 -13.85
CA VAL A 95 7.05 -20.92 -13.72
C VAL A 95 8.48 -21.09 -14.19
N ILE A 96 9.16 -22.20 -13.81
CA ILE A 96 10.52 -22.49 -14.25
C ILE A 96 10.59 -22.64 -15.77
N GLU A 97 9.65 -23.31 -16.39
CA GLU A 97 9.57 -23.47 -17.85
C GLU A 97 9.35 -22.12 -18.54
N ALA A 98 8.44 -21.30 -18.02
CA ALA A 98 8.21 -19.95 -18.56
C ALA A 98 9.45 -19.03 -18.44
N ILE A 99 10.20 -19.10 -17.35
CA ILE A 99 11.45 -18.37 -17.15
C ILE A 99 12.42 -18.73 -18.28
N ARG A 100 12.61 -20.03 -18.54
CA ARG A 100 13.54 -20.50 -19.59
C ARG A 100 13.08 -20.13 -20.99
N ALA A 101 11.78 -20.24 -21.25
CA ALA A 101 11.21 -19.96 -22.58
C ALA A 101 11.20 -18.47 -22.94
N ASN A 102 10.99 -17.58 -21.98
CA ASN A 102 10.77 -16.16 -22.23
C ASN A 102 11.91 -15.26 -21.72
N GLY A 103 12.95 -15.83 -21.11
CA GLY A 103 14.10 -15.08 -20.61
C GLY A 103 13.75 -14.08 -19.51
N TYR A 104 12.85 -14.44 -18.59
CA TYR A 104 12.57 -13.60 -17.42
C TYR A 104 13.81 -13.57 -16.51
N ASP A 105 14.21 -12.38 -16.07
CA ASP A 105 15.31 -12.16 -15.11
C ASP A 105 14.82 -12.07 -13.66
N GLY A 106 13.50 -11.92 -13.48
CA GLY A 106 12.87 -11.93 -12.18
C GLY A 106 11.43 -12.45 -12.18
N VAL A 107 10.98 -12.88 -11.00
CA VAL A 107 9.58 -13.25 -10.74
C VAL A 107 9.09 -12.50 -9.50
N VAL A 108 7.98 -11.80 -9.62
CA VAL A 108 7.25 -11.21 -8.50
C VAL A 108 6.09 -12.12 -8.14
N VAL A 109 6.07 -12.63 -6.93
CA VAL A 109 4.99 -13.47 -6.41
C VAL A 109 4.26 -12.71 -5.33
N ASN A 110 2.96 -12.45 -5.52
CA ASN A 110 2.12 -11.86 -4.48
C ASN A 110 1.12 -12.88 -3.97
N SER A 111 1.15 -13.16 -2.66
CA SER A 111 0.29 -14.11 -1.98
C SER A 111 -0.62 -13.43 -0.95
N ARG A 112 -1.79 -14.01 -0.70
CA ARG A 112 -2.60 -13.70 0.47
C ARG A 112 -2.30 -14.76 1.53
N LEU A 113 -1.85 -14.31 2.67
CA LEU A 113 -1.68 -15.17 3.84
C LEU A 113 -3.02 -15.37 4.55
N ALA A 114 -3.04 -16.23 5.56
CA ALA A 114 -4.20 -16.39 6.42
C ALA A 114 -4.61 -15.04 7.03
N ASP A 115 -5.92 -14.81 7.09
CA ASP A 115 -6.44 -13.62 7.72
C ASP A 115 -6.10 -13.63 9.22
N GLY A 116 -5.72 -12.49 9.74
CA GLY A 116 -5.51 -12.27 11.16
C GLY A 116 -6.75 -11.68 11.82
N VAL A 117 -6.70 -11.64 13.15
CA VAL A 117 -7.70 -10.95 13.96
C VAL A 117 -6.97 -9.92 14.83
N GLU A 118 -7.40 -8.67 14.74
CA GLU A 118 -6.91 -7.60 15.60
C GLU A 118 -8.02 -7.17 16.56
N THR A 119 -7.68 -7.13 17.83
CA THR A 119 -8.60 -6.72 18.88
C THR A 119 -8.09 -5.42 19.49
N SER A 120 -8.92 -4.39 19.47
CA SER A 120 -8.64 -3.10 20.06
C SER A 120 -9.65 -2.77 21.17
N TRP A 121 -9.16 -2.16 22.22
CA TRP A 121 -10.03 -1.63 23.26
C TRP A 121 -10.37 -0.17 22.96
N VAL A 122 -11.66 0.14 22.88
CA VAL A 122 -12.17 1.49 22.68
C VAL A 122 -12.67 2.01 24.02
N PRO A 123 -12.05 3.08 24.56
CA PRO A 123 -12.48 3.64 25.84
C PRO A 123 -13.91 4.18 25.74
N GLY A 124 -14.66 4.05 26.84
CA GLY A 124 -15.95 4.70 26.95
C GLY A 124 -15.82 6.22 26.96
N TYR A 125 -16.84 6.90 26.50
CA TYR A 125 -16.92 8.35 26.53
C TYR A 125 -18.36 8.81 26.74
N SER A 126 -18.54 10.02 27.25
CA SER A 126 -19.85 10.66 27.28
C SER A 126 -19.96 11.67 26.15
N ARG A 127 -21.13 11.75 25.54
CA ARG A 127 -21.48 12.76 24.56
C ARG A 127 -22.77 13.45 24.93
N ARG A 128 -22.87 14.72 24.61
CA ARG A 128 -24.07 15.51 24.87
C ARG A 128 -24.98 15.46 23.64
N GLU A 129 -26.20 14.99 23.86
CA GLU A 129 -27.23 14.93 22.80
C GLU A 129 -28.33 15.94 23.06
N ALA A 130 -28.77 16.61 21.99
CA ALA A 130 -29.93 17.49 22.00
C ALA A 130 -31.20 16.68 21.79
N VAL A 131 -32.13 16.77 22.71
CA VAL A 131 -33.45 16.16 22.59
C VAL A 131 -34.53 17.23 22.62
N THR A 132 -35.51 17.15 21.70
CA THR A 132 -36.66 18.02 21.74
C THR A 132 -37.66 17.50 22.75
N ARG A 133 -38.02 18.35 23.71
CA ARG A 133 -39.04 18.06 24.72
C ARG A 133 -40.17 19.06 24.63
N GLN A 134 -41.36 18.62 24.95
CA GLN A 134 -42.52 19.50 25.03
C GLN A 134 -42.75 19.89 26.49
N ASN A 135 -42.93 21.16 26.73
CA ASN A 135 -43.34 21.66 28.06
C ASN A 135 -44.81 21.24 28.30
N PRO A 136 -45.06 20.43 29.38
CA PRO A 136 -46.40 19.90 29.63
C PRO A 136 -47.44 20.98 30.01
N TRP A 137 -46.99 22.16 30.44
CA TRP A 137 -47.84 23.24 30.91
C TRP A 137 -48.19 24.23 29.80
N THR A 138 -47.30 24.48 28.85
CA THR A 138 -47.45 25.48 27.80
C THR A 138 -47.62 24.87 26.42
N GLY A 139 -47.37 23.58 26.24
CA GLY A 139 -47.34 22.90 24.95
C GLY A 139 -46.15 23.29 24.06
N ALA A 140 -45.32 24.23 24.45
CA ALA A 140 -44.17 24.69 23.69
C ALA A 140 -43.05 23.66 23.65
N TYR A 141 -42.40 23.53 22.50
CA TYR A 141 -41.24 22.69 22.32
C TYR A 141 -39.93 23.44 22.71
N TYR A 142 -39.04 22.76 23.37
CA TYR A 142 -37.71 23.26 23.71
C TYR A 142 -36.64 22.19 23.55
N THR A 143 -35.41 22.61 23.33
CA THR A 143 -34.26 21.72 23.26
C THR A 143 -33.68 21.54 24.67
N ALA A 144 -33.66 20.29 25.14
CA ALA A 144 -32.94 19.90 26.34
C ALA A 144 -31.68 19.11 25.93
N TRP A 145 -30.62 19.29 26.71
CA TRP A 145 -29.39 18.55 26.55
C TRP A 145 -29.27 17.49 27.64
N HIS A 146 -28.90 16.28 27.27
CA HIS A 146 -28.55 15.26 28.24
C HIS A 146 -27.27 14.55 27.82
N ASP A 147 -26.53 14.07 28.82
CA ASP A 147 -25.32 13.34 28.58
C ASP A 147 -25.66 11.85 28.39
N VAL A 148 -25.19 11.30 27.29
CA VAL A 148 -25.32 9.88 26.92
C VAL A 148 -23.95 9.24 27.12
N GLU A 149 -23.89 8.27 28.00
CA GLU A 149 -22.68 7.49 28.24
C GLU A 149 -22.59 6.37 27.21
N VAL A 150 -21.48 6.33 26.46
CA VAL A 150 -21.13 5.23 25.58
C VAL A 150 -20.11 4.36 26.35
N PRO A 151 -20.46 3.13 26.71
CA PRO A 151 -19.56 2.28 27.48
C PRO A 151 -18.31 1.91 26.67
N ALA A 152 -17.23 1.65 27.38
CA ALA A 152 -16.03 1.04 26.79
C ALA A 152 -16.38 -0.31 26.18
N ARG A 153 -15.77 -0.60 25.03
CA ARG A 153 -16.00 -1.86 24.31
C ARG A 153 -14.73 -2.38 23.67
N THR A 154 -14.70 -3.67 23.46
CA THR A 154 -13.69 -4.32 22.66
C THR A 154 -14.20 -4.43 21.22
N GLU A 155 -13.41 -3.92 20.27
CA GLU A 155 -13.68 -4.09 18.85
C GLU A 155 -12.72 -5.11 18.27
N THR A 156 -13.28 -6.07 17.53
CA THR A 156 -12.53 -7.12 16.86
C THR A 156 -12.68 -6.94 15.35
N GLN A 157 -11.56 -6.84 14.64
CA GLN A 157 -11.54 -6.64 13.19
C GLN A 157 -10.74 -7.75 12.52
N THR A 158 -11.24 -8.21 11.36
CA THR A 158 -10.48 -9.14 10.53
C THR A 158 -9.44 -8.36 9.74
N VAL A 159 -8.21 -8.86 9.73
CA VAL A 159 -7.07 -8.24 9.06
C VAL A 159 -6.64 -9.13 7.90
N ALA A 160 -6.69 -8.60 6.69
CA ALA A 160 -6.15 -9.27 5.52
C ALA A 160 -4.63 -9.09 5.46
N ASN A 161 -3.90 -10.21 5.34
CA ASN A 161 -2.44 -10.22 5.27
C ASN A 161 -1.99 -10.55 3.84
N PHE A 162 -1.01 -9.80 3.35
CA PHE A 162 -0.40 -9.97 2.04
C PHE A 162 1.11 -10.09 2.16
N GLN A 163 1.69 -10.90 1.29
CA GLN A 163 3.12 -11.01 1.13
C GLN A 163 3.49 -10.87 -0.34
N THR A 164 4.58 -10.17 -0.61
CA THR A 164 5.18 -10.10 -1.94
C THR A 164 6.63 -10.51 -1.85
N ASP A 165 6.99 -11.47 -2.67
CA ASP A 165 8.35 -11.99 -2.78
C ASP A 165 8.89 -11.70 -4.18
N VAL A 166 10.14 -11.30 -4.28
CA VAL A 166 10.85 -11.12 -5.55
C VAL A 166 11.98 -12.12 -5.63
N TRP A 167 11.95 -12.89 -6.72
CA TRP A 167 12.93 -13.92 -7.00
C TRP A 167 13.78 -13.50 -8.20
N SER A 168 15.08 -13.61 -8.09
CA SER A 168 16.01 -13.55 -9.22
C SER A 168 16.10 -14.91 -9.90
N THR A 169 16.08 -14.92 -11.22
CA THR A 169 16.19 -16.14 -12.03
C THR A 169 17.64 -16.45 -12.45
N GLY A 170 18.60 -15.63 -12.05
CA GLY A 170 20.03 -15.88 -12.26
C GLY A 170 20.53 -17.19 -11.64
N PRO A 171 21.83 -17.49 -11.74
CA PRO A 171 22.38 -18.74 -11.25
C PRO A 171 21.94 -19.07 -9.83
N GLY A 172 21.27 -20.22 -9.66
CA GLY A 172 20.78 -20.69 -8.38
C GLY A 172 19.35 -20.24 -7.98
N GLY A 173 18.69 -19.38 -8.74
CA GLY A 173 17.30 -18.92 -8.50
C GLY A 173 17.02 -18.64 -7.03
N ARG A 174 17.17 -17.39 -6.56
CA ARG A 174 17.02 -17.08 -5.13
C ARG A 174 16.05 -15.94 -4.88
N MET A 175 15.41 -15.98 -3.73
CA MET A 175 14.63 -14.85 -3.24
C MET A 175 15.58 -13.69 -2.91
N VAL A 176 15.29 -12.51 -3.42
CA VAL A 176 16.11 -11.31 -3.26
C VAL A 176 15.42 -10.22 -2.46
N TRP A 177 14.11 -10.31 -2.34
CA TRP A 177 13.33 -9.40 -1.52
C TRP A 177 12.03 -10.07 -1.08
N SER A 178 11.60 -9.76 0.12
CA SER A 178 10.30 -10.14 0.66
C SER A 178 9.75 -9.01 1.49
N GLY A 179 8.44 -8.81 1.41
CA GLY A 179 7.76 -7.84 2.26
C GLY A 179 6.36 -8.32 2.59
N SER A 180 5.84 -7.88 3.73
CA SER A 180 4.47 -8.15 4.14
C SER A 180 3.71 -6.87 4.45
N ASP A 181 2.40 -6.95 4.25
CA ASP A 181 1.46 -5.88 4.49
C ASP A 181 0.18 -6.43 5.09
N ARG A 182 -0.49 -5.62 5.88
CA ARG A 182 -1.77 -5.96 6.46
C ARG A 182 -2.75 -4.79 6.38
N THR A 183 -4.03 -5.09 6.24
CA THR A 183 -5.08 -4.09 6.18
C THR A 183 -6.39 -4.60 6.75
N THR A 184 -7.11 -3.71 7.42
CA THR A 184 -8.52 -3.88 7.80
C THR A 184 -9.47 -3.30 6.75
N ASN A 185 -8.94 -2.61 5.75
CA ASN A 185 -9.73 -1.97 4.70
C ASN A 185 -10.31 -3.00 3.72
N ASN A 186 -11.38 -2.59 3.04
CA ASN A 186 -11.88 -3.37 1.91
C ASN A 186 -10.82 -3.42 0.80
N VAL A 187 -10.55 -4.64 0.32
CA VAL A 187 -9.54 -4.89 -0.73
C VAL A 187 -10.23 -4.87 -2.09
N ASP A 188 -10.59 -3.69 -2.55
CA ASP A 188 -11.11 -3.43 -3.89
C ASP A 188 -10.00 -3.10 -4.91
N ALA A 189 -10.39 -2.82 -6.15
CA ALA A 189 -9.45 -2.51 -7.23
C ALA A 189 -8.65 -1.22 -6.96
N ASP A 190 -9.27 -0.21 -6.36
CA ASP A 190 -8.60 1.06 -6.06
C ASP A 190 -7.58 0.90 -4.93
N PHE A 191 -7.94 0.14 -3.89
CA PHE A 191 -6.99 -0.23 -2.84
C PHE A 191 -5.77 -0.94 -3.43
N ILE A 192 -6.00 -2.00 -4.24
CA ILE A 192 -4.93 -2.79 -4.87
C ILE A 192 -4.02 -1.90 -5.70
N ASN A 193 -4.59 -1.08 -6.59
CA ASN A 193 -3.82 -0.18 -7.46
C ASN A 193 -2.98 0.81 -6.66
N ASN A 194 -3.59 1.49 -5.67
CA ASN A 194 -2.89 2.45 -4.84
C ASN A 194 -1.78 1.78 -4.03
N ARG A 195 -2.06 0.60 -3.47
CA ARG A 195 -1.10 -0.11 -2.64
C ARG A 195 0.11 -0.58 -3.43
N VAL A 196 -0.11 -1.16 -4.60
CA VAL A 196 0.98 -1.61 -5.47
C VAL A 196 1.78 -0.42 -6.00
N LEU A 197 1.09 0.61 -6.53
CA LEU A 197 1.76 1.74 -7.17
C LEU A 197 2.51 2.65 -6.19
N LYS A 198 1.94 2.89 -5.00
CA LYS A 198 2.47 3.88 -4.04
C LYS A 198 3.32 3.27 -2.93
N VAL A 199 3.20 1.95 -2.68
CA VAL A 199 3.89 1.29 -1.57
C VAL A 199 4.78 0.16 -2.06
N TRP A 200 4.23 -0.93 -2.60
CA TRP A 200 5.00 -2.14 -2.92
C TRP A 200 6.13 -1.88 -3.91
N VAL A 201 5.79 -1.44 -5.11
CA VAL A 201 6.79 -1.25 -6.17
C VAL A 201 7.81 -0.16 -5.85
N PRO A 202 7.45 0.98 -5.23
CA PRO A 202 8.43 1.94 -4.74
C PRO A 202 9.40 1.39 -3.68
N GLU A 203 8.94 0.58 -2.73
CA GLU A 203 9.80 -0.01 -1.71
C GLU A 203 10.78 -1.04 -2.30
N ILE A 204 10.31 -1.90 -3.21
CA ILE A 204 11.18 -2.83 -3.93
C ILE A 204 12.23 -2.06 -4.76
N ALA A 205 11.84 -0.97 -5.42
CA ALA A 205 12.77 -0.16 -6.20
C ALA A 205 13.81 0.58 -5.34
N LYS A 206 13.43 1.05 -4.14
CA LYS A 206 14.40 1.61 -3.17
C LYS A 206 15.47 0.58 -2.76
N SER A 207 15.15 -0.70 -2.81
CA SER A 207 16.08 -1.79 -2.54
C SER A 207 17.04 -2.08 -3.70
N GLY A 208 16.97 -1.33 -4.83
CA GLY A 208 17.85 -1.50 -5.99
C GLY A 208 17.57 -2.77 -6.79
N ILE A 209 16.33 -3.26 -6.81
CA ILE A 209 15.92 -4.44 -7.58
C ILE A 209 15.25 -4.04 -8.88
N PHE A 210 14.50 -2.94 -8.88
CA PHE A 210 13.88 -2.35 -10.04
C PHE A 210 14.43 -0.95 -10.32
N PRO A 211 14.37 -0.48 -11.57
CA PRO A 211 14.78 0.87 -11.90
C PRO A 211 14.03 1.92 -11.04
N PRO A 212 14.68 3.05 -10.69
CA PRO A 212 13.99 4.16 -10.07
C PRO A 212 12.94 4.74 -11.04
N ALA A 213 11.93 5.43 -10.48
CA ALA A 213 10.97 6.10 -11.33
C ALA A 213 11.66 7.11 -12.27
N PRO A 214 11.24 7.22 -13.53
CA PRO A 214 11.80 8.20 -14.45
C PRO A 214 11.62 9.61 -13.86
N LYS A 215 12.67 10.41 -13.93
CA LYS A 215 12.58 11.82 -13.52
C LYS A 215 11.62 12.53 -14.49
N LYS A 216 10.60 13.16 -13.96
CA LYS A 216 9.69 14.03 -14.72
C LYS A 216 10.41 15.31 -15.13
#